data_bd2ef54b14883fa78b91907a7c8f4056
#
_entry.id   bd2ef54b14883fa78b91907a7c8f4056
#
_cell.length_a   1.000
_cell.length_b   1.000
_cell.length_c   1.000
_cell.angle_alpha   90.00
_cell.angle_beta   90.00
_cell.angle_gamma   90.00
#
_symmetry.space_group_name_H-M   'P 1'
#
loop_
_entity.id
_entity.type
_entity.pdbx_description
1 polymer ?
#
loop_
_entity_poly.entity_id
_entity_poly.type
_entity_poly.pdbx_seq_one_letter_code
_entity_poly.pdbx_strand_id
1 'polypeptide(L)'
;GSKNALKGAGFFLGGVLLAWLGFQGAVGAMAGALLVIWCLSLMLLKDDLGRSNAKPRFRDVFSKSRAVNVLSAARLCLFAARDVWFVVALPVYLSQALDWSSSQTGGFMASWIIAYGLVQGLTPRFIHRDQSRPVSGRTAMGWAAALTLVPALIALALTQNLPDSLLLIGGLLVFGVLFAINSSLHSYLIVSYADRENVSMDVGFYYMSNAMGRLLGTVLSGWVFQAYGLGACLLISSVLLLLASL
;
A
#
# COMPACT_ATOMS: atom_id res chain seq x y z
N GLY A 1 -4.40 11.04 7.08
CA GLY A 1 -3.18 11.19 7.90
C GLY A 1 -3.09 10.19 9.06
N SER A 2 -4.05 10.15 9.98
CA SER A 2 -4.01 9.33 11.20
C SER A 2 -3.85 7.82 10.97
N LYS A 3 -4.54 7.27 9.96
CA LYS A 3 -4.47 5.83 9.61
C LYS A 3 -3.05 5.38 9.22
N ASN A 4 -2.30 6.20 8.50
CA ASN A 4 -0.94 5.88 8.09
C ASN A 4 0.08 6.10 9.21
N ALA A 5 -0.15 7.11 10.07
CA ALA A 5 0.65 7.32 11.28
C ALA A 5 0.54 6.11 12.23
N LEU A 6 -0.68 5.60 12.46
CA LEU A 6 -0.91 4.39 13.26
C LEU A 6 -0.24 3.15 12.65
N LYS A 7 -0.22 3.01 11.33
CA LYS A 7 0.52 1.93 10.67
C LYS A 7 2.02 2.05 10.89
N GLY A 8 2.58 3.27 10.77
CA GLY A 8 3.99 3.51 11.04
C GLY A 8 4.36 3.15 12.48
N ALA A 9 3.55 3.59 13.46
CA ALA A 9 3.73 3.19 14.85
C ALA A 9 3.69 1.66 15.03
N GLY A 10 2.78 0.96 14.32
CA GLY A 10 2.70 -0.50 14.32
C GLY A 10 3.98 -1.19 13.83
N PHE A 11 4.60 -0.69 12.76
CA PHE A 11 5.87 -1.24 12.27
C PHE A 11 7.01 -1.01 13.25
N PHE A 12 7.09 0.18 13.85
CA PHE A 12 8.10 0.48 14.86
C PHE A 12 7.93 -0.41 16.09
N LEU A 13 6.71 -0.50 16.65
CA LEU A 13 6.41 -1.37 17.79
C LEU A 13 6.69 -2.85 17.47
N GLY A 14 6.37 -3.31 16.25
CA GLY A 14 6.68 -4.66 15.81
C GLY A 14 8.18 -4.93 15.80
N GLY A 15 8.99 -3.99 15.31
CA GLY A 15 10.46 -4.10 15.34
C GLY A 15 11.02 -4.15 16.76
N VAL A 16 10.51 -3.31 17.68
CA VAL A 16 10.91 -3.28 19.09
C VAL A 16 10.50 -4.57 19.81
N LEU A 17 9.25 -5.02 19.64
CA LEU A 17 8.77 -6.27 20.23
C LEU A 17 9.62 -7.47 19.77
N LEU A 18 9.95 -7.51 18.47
CA LEU A 18 10.77 -8.57 17.91
C LEU A 18 12.19 -8.56 18.52
N ALA A 19 12.77 -7.37 18.70
CA ALA A 19 14.09 -7.21 19.30
C ALA A 19 14.14 -7.62 20.78
N TRP A 20 13.09 -7.35 21.56
CA TRP A 20 13.07 -7.62 22.99
C TRP A 20 12.55 -9.00 23.38
N LEU A 21 11.52 -9.48 22.71
CA LEU A 21 10.79 -10.71 23.06
C LEU A 21 11.14 -11.88 22.12
N GLY A 22 11.89 -11.64 21.04
CA GLY A 22 12.07 -12.61 19.97
C GLY A 22 10.78 -12.87 19.20
N PHE A 23 10.83 -13.73 18.19
CA PHE A 23 9.71 -13.98 17.28
C PHE A 23 8.47 -14.53 18.01
N GLN A 24 8.63 -15.58 18.82
CA GLN A 24 7.52 -16.22 19.52
C GLN A 24 6.87 -15.29 20.54
N GLY A 25 7.69 -14.54 21.32
CA GLY A 25 7.19 -13.58 22.29
C GLY A 25 6.45 -12.41 21.64
N ALA A 26 6.97 -11.88 20.54
CA ALA A 26 6.32 -10.81 19.79
C ALA A 26 4.96 -11.23 19.22
N VAL A 27 4.87 -12.43 18.63
CA VAL A 27 3.61 -13.00 18.13
C VAL A 27 2.62 -13.23 19.27
N GLY A 28 3.09 -13.78 20.40
CA GLY A 28 2.27 -13.99 21.59
C GLY A 28 1.70 -12.69 22.17
N ALA A 29 2.54 -11.65 22.27
CA ALA A 29 2.11 -10.33 22.75
C ALA A 29 1.05 -9.70 21.82
N MET A 30 1.24 -9.79 20.49
CA MET A 30 0.26 -9.30 19.51
C MET A 30 -1.04 -10.09 19.58
N ALA A 31 -0.98 -11.42 19.71
CA ALA A 31 -2.16 -12.27 19.87
C ALA A 31 -2.93 -11.91 21.15
N GLY A 32 -2.23 -11.71 22.27
CA GLY A 32 -2.84 -11.27 23.53
C GLY A 32 -3.51 -9.90 23.41
N ALA A 33 -2.87 -8.94 22.76
CA ALA A 33 -3.45 -7.62 22.50
C ALA A 33 -4.73 -7.71 21.65
N LEU A 34 -4.73 -8.55 20.61
CA LEU A 34 -5.92 -8.77 19.78
C LEU A 34 -7.06 -9.43 20.57
N LEU A 35 -6.75 -10.37 21.47
CA LEU A 35 -7.73 -11.01 22.33
C LEU A 35 -8.37 -10.02 23.28
N VAL A 36 -7.58 -9.13 23.89
CA VAL A 36 -8.08 -8.03 24.74
C VAL A 36 -9.01 -7.11 23.96
N ILE A 37 -8.60 -6.68 22.74
CA ILE A 37 -9.42 -5.83 21.86
C ILE A 37 -10.72 -6.54 21.51
N TRP A 38 -10.67 -7.83 21.20
CA TRP A 38 -11.87 -8.63 20.89
C TRP A 38 -12.83 -8.71 22.08
N CYS A 39 -12.34 -9.00 23.28
CA CYS A 39 -13.14 -9.01 24.50
C CYS A 39 -13.78 -7.64 24.78
N LEU A 40 -12.98 -6.55 24.67
CA LEU A 40 -13.50 -5.19 24.85
C LEU A 40 -14.56 -4.86 23.79
N SER A 41 -14.38 -5.30 22.55
CA SER A 41 -15.36 -5.10 21.49
C SER A 41 -16.69 -5.79 21.80
N LEU A 42 -16.65 -7.01 22.32
CA LEU A 42 -17.86 -7.71 22.74
C LEU A 42 -18.59 -7.04 23.90
N MET A 43 -17.84 -6.39 24.79
CA MET A 43 -18.43 -5.71 25.97
C MET A 43 -18.95 -4.30 25.66
N LEU A 44 -18.30 -3.56 24.75
CA LEU A 44 -18.56 -2.15 24.51
C LEU A 44 -19.37 -1.83 23.25
N LEU A 45 -19.40 -2.74 22.27
CA LEU A 45 -20.16 -2.55 21.05
C LEU A 45 -21.66 -2.79 21.29
N LYS A 46 -22.48 -1.83 20.91
CA LYS A 46 -23.94 -1.94 20.92
C LYS A 46 -24.41 -2.84 19.77
N ASP A 47 -25.46 -3.61 19.99
CA ASP A 47 -26.01 -4.58 19.03
C ASP A 47 -26.52 -3.94 17.71
N ASP A 48 -26.76 -2.65 17.68
CA ASP A 48 -27.28 -1.93 16.53
C ASP A 48 -26.24 -0.96 15.95
N LEU A 49 -25.39 -1.47 15.08
CA LEU A 49 -24.36 -0.70 14.33
C LEU A 49 -24.87 -0.17 12.98
N GLY A 50 -26.20 -0.13 12.80
CA GLY A 50 -26.85 0.32 11.57
C GLY A 50 -27.05 -0.84 10.58
N ARG A 51 -28.29 -1.32 10.48
CA ARG A 51 -28.70 -2.30 9.47
C ARG A 51 -29.01 -1.61 8.14
N SER A 52 -28.26 -1.92 7.10
CA SER A 52 -28.67 -1.62 5.74
C SER A 52 -29.86 -2.52 5.35
N ASN A 53 -30.98 -1.92 4.92
CA ASN A 53 -32.15 -2.64 4.44
C ASN A 53 -31.93 -3.30 3.07
N ALA A 54 -30.87 -2.94 2.36
CA ALA A 54 -30.51 -3.51 1.07
C ALA A 54 -29.61 -4.74 1.28
N LYS A 55 -30.08 -5.92 0.86
CA LYS A 55 -29.22 -7.13 0.78
C LYS A 55 -28.47 -7.09 -0.55
N PRO A 56 -27.17 -6.72 -0.58
CA PRO A 56 -26.40 -6.74 -1.82
C PRO A 56 -26.31 -8.20 -2.33
N ARG A 57 -26.63 -8.41 -3.61
CA ARG A 57 -26.42 -9.70 -4.26
C ARG A 57 -24.95 -9.79 -4.72
N PHE A 58 -24.36 -10.98 -4.75
CA PHE A 58 -23.02 -11.19 -5.27
C PHE A 58 -22.82 -10.65 -6.70
N ARG A 59 -23.90 -10.58 -7.48
CA ARG A 59 -23.91 -10.00 -8.83
C ARG A 59 -23.71 -8.50 -8.83
N ASP A 60 -24.01 -7.80 -7.73
CA ASP A 60 -23.92 -6.34 -7.59
C ASP A 60 -22.54 -5.91 -7.06
N VAL A 61 -21.59 -6.85 -6.90
CA VAL A 61 -20.20 -6.58 -6.44
C VAL A 61 -19.44 -5.73 -7.45
N PHE A 62 -19.65 -5.95 -8.76
CA PHE A 62 -19.03 -5.13 -9.79
C PHE A 62 -19.83 -3.84 -9.99
N SER A 63 -19.12 -2.71 -10.08
CA SER A 63 -19.77 -1.44 -10.38
C SER A 63 -20.38 -1.48 -11.79
N LYS A 64 -21.53 -0.82 -11.96
CA LYS A 64 -22.13 -0.56 -13.28
C LYS A 64 -21.33 0.47 -14.09
N SER A 65 -20.51 1.27 -13.42
CA SER A 65 -19.66 2.29 -14.05
C SER A 65 -18.35 1.67 -14.56
N ARG A 66 -18.10 1.80 -15.87
CA ARG A 66 -16.82 1.40 -16.48
C ARG A 66 -15.63 2.14 -15.86
N ALA A 67 -15.80 3.44 -15.56
CA ALA A 67 -14.76 4.27 -14.96
C ALA A 67 -14.34 3.75 -13.57
N VAL A 68 -15.31 3.36 -12.73
CA VAL A 68 -15.06 2.77 -11.41
C VAL A 68 -14.36 1.42 -11.54
N ASN A 69 -14.77 0.58 -12.50
CA ASN A 69 -14.14 -0.74 -12.71
C ASN A 69 -12.69 -0.61 -13.17
N VAL A 70 -12.39 0.29 -14.12
CA VAL A 70 -11.02 0.55 -14.59
C VAL A 70 -10.16 1.12 -13.45
N LEU A 71 -10.68 2.11 -12.71
CA LEU A 71 -9.97 2.70 -11.56
C LEU A 71 -9.70 1.66 -10.47
N SER A 72 -10.64 0.74 -10.23
CA SER A 72 -10.51 -0.34 -9.25
C SER A 72 -9.47 -1.37 -9.68
N ALA A 73 -9.41 -1.72 -10.98
CA ALA A 73 -8.35 -2.59 -11.52
C ALA A 73 -6.98 -1.91 -11.44
N ALA A 74 -6.87 -0.63 -11.82
CA ALA A 74 -5.64 0.14 -11.65
C ALA A 74 -5.21 0.22 -10.16
N ARG A 75 -6.17 0.37 -9.24
CA ARG A 75 -5.89 0.35 -7.80
C ARG A 75 -5.35 -0.98 -7.31
N LEU A 76 -5.91 -2.09 -7.79
CA LEU A 76 -5.41 -3.44 -7.50
C LEU A 76 -3.94 -3.55 -7.90
N CYS A 77 -3.63 -3.22 -9.16
CA CYS A 77 -2.27 -3.28 -9.69
C CYS A 77 -1.31 -2.34 -8.94
N LEU A 78 -1.73 -1.10 -8.65
CA LEU A 78 -0.94 -0.11 -7.92
C LEU A 78 -0.52 -0.61 -6.52
N PHE A 79 -1.44 -1.23 -5.78
CA PHE A 79 -1.14 -1.74 -4.44
C PHE A 79 -0.40 -3.07 -4.45
N ALA A 80 -0.67 -3.93 -5.41
CA ALA A 80 0.11 -5.14 -5.64
C ALA A 80 1.57 -4.78 -5.97
N ALA A 81 1.79 -3.77 -6.82
CA ALA A 81 3.12 -3.28 -7.20
C ALA A 81 3.96 -2.80 -6.01
N ARG A 82 3.34 -2.17 -5.02
CA ARG A 82 4.05 -1.78 -3.79
C ARG A 82 4.32 -3.01 -2.91
N ASP A 83 3.30 -3.80 -2.65
CA ASP A 83 3.37 -4.86 -1.65
C ASP A 83 4.24 -6.04 -2.11
N VAL A 84 4.47 -6.22 -3.43
CA VAL A 84 5.35 -7.27 -3.97
C VAL A 84 6.82 -7.15 -3.53
N TRP A 85 7.30 -5.96 -3.21
CA TRP A 85 8.65 -5.78 -2.68
C TRP A 85 8.68 -5.30 -1.22
N PHE A 86 7.61 -4.59 -0.76
CA PHE A 86 7.62 -3.89 0.52
C PHE A 86 7.36 -4.79 1.73
N VAL A 87 6.43 -5.76 1.64
CA VAL A 87 5.88 -6.44 2.83
C VAL A 87 6.81 -7.54 3.36
N VAL A 88 7.39 -8.34 2.46
CA VAL A 88 8.26 -9.48 2.82
C VAL A 88 9.66 -9.30 2.27
N ALA A 89 9.79 -9.01 0.97
CA ALA A 89 11.08 -8.98 0.29
C ALA A 89 12.03 -7.93 0.88
N LEU A 90 11.55 -6.70 1.10
CA LEU A 90 12.40 -5.61 1.60
C LEU A 90 12.92 -5.86 3.03
N PRO A 91 12.09 -6.15 4.05
CA PRO A 91 12.61 -6.39 5.38
C PRO A 91 13.56 -7.58 5.45
N VAL A 92 13.32 -8.64 4.67
CA VAL A 92 14.24 -9.79 4.61
C VAL A 92 15.55 -9.39 3.94
N TYR A 93 15.51 -8.64 2.84
CA TYR A 93 16.72 -8.14 2.16
C TYR A 93 17.54 -7.21 3.07
N LEU A 94 16.91 -6.26 3.78
CA LEU A 94 17.59 -5.37 4.71
C LEU A 94 18.32 -6.15 5.82
N SER A 95 17.70 -7.21 6.33
CA SER A 95 18.29 -8.05 7.38
C SER A 95 19.38 -8.98 6.85
N GLN A 96 19.19 -9.61 5.69
CA GLN A 96 20.10 -10.65 5.19
C GLN A 96 21.25 -10.12 4.33
N ALA A 97 21.00 -9.08 3.53
CA ALA A 97 21.99 -8.53 2.60
C ALA A 97 22.71 -7.29 3.16
N LEU A 98 22.05 -6.51 4.02
CA LEU A 98 22.61 -5.30 4.61
C LEU A 98 22.90 -5.42 6.12
N ASP A 99 22.69 -6.61 6.70
CA ASP A 99 22.91 -6.91 8.13
C ASP A 99 22.19 -5.96 9.11
N TRP A 100 21.03 -5.42 8.70
CA TRP A 100 20.25 -4.55 9.56
C TRP A 100 19.58 -5.32 10.69
N SER A 101 19.64 -4.77 11.90
CA SER A 101 18.88 -5.29 13.03
C SER A 101 17.37 -5.14 12.83
N SER A 102 16.59 -5.94 13.54
CA SER A 102 15.10 -5.85 13.51
C SER A 102 14.60 -4.46 13.86
N SER A 103 15.25 -3.76 14.80
CA SER A 103 14.90 -2.38 15.17
C SER A 103 15.21 -1.37 14.07
N GLN A 104 16.31 -1.51 13.35
CA GLN A 104 16.68 -0.65 12.23
C GLN A 104 15.70 -0.86 11.07
N THR A 105 15.41 -2.12 10.72
CA THR A 105 14.45 -2.46 9.68
C THR A 105 13.05 -1.95 10.03
N GLY A 106 12.57 -2.19 11.25
CA GLY A 106 11.27 -1.70 11.71
C GLY A 106 11.20 -0.17 11.74
N GLY A 107 12.28 0.49 12.18
CA GLY A 107 12.39 1.96 12.19
C GLY A 107 12.34 2.56 10.79
N PHE A 108 13.06 1.97 9.82
CA PHE A 108 13.00 2.39 8.43
C PHE A 108 11.61 2.22 7.83
N MET A 109 11.00 1.05 8.00
CA MET A 109 9.65 0.76 7.50
C MET A 109 8.61 1.72 8.09
N ALA A 110 8.71 2.00 9.39
CA ALA A 110 7.85 2.96 10.07
C ALA A 110 8.02 4.37 9.52
N SER A 111 9.26 4.83 9.40
CA SER A 111 9.59 6.17 8.88
C SER A 111 9.11 6.34 7.44
N TRP A 112 9.30 5.31 6.60
CA TRP A 112 8.83 5.30 5.22
C TRP A 112 7.29 5.44 5.13
N ILE A 113 6.55 4.68 5.95
CA ILE A 113 5.07 4.75 5.97
C ILE A 113 4.57 6.09 6.50
N ILE A 114 5.24 6.65 7.51
CA ILE A 114 4.89 7.97 8.05
C ILE A 114 5.14 9.04 6.98
N ALA A 115 6.32 9.05 6.35
CA ALA A 115 6.66 9.98 5.27
C ALA A 115 5.67 9.87 4.09
N TYR A 116 5.37 8.65 3.65
CA TYR A 116 4.32 8.36 2.66
C TYR A 116 2.97 8.96 3.08
N GLY A 117 2.55 8.77 4.34
CA GLY A 117 1.30 9.30 4.86
C GLY A 117 1.25 10.83 4.90
N LEU A 118 2.37 11.48 5.21
CA LEU A 118 2.50 12.94 5.19
C LEU A 118 2.36 13.48 3.76
N VAL A 119 3.11 12.91 2.80
CA VAL A 119 3.02 13.30 1.39
C VAL A 119 1.60 13.10 0.88
N GLN A 120 0.97 11.95 1.17
CA GLN A 120 -0.41 11.67 0.77
C GLN A 120 -1.40 12.69 1.35
N GLY A 121 -1.21 13.11 2.61
CA GLY A 121 -2.05 14.12 3.27
C GLY A 121 -1.87 15.54 2.71
N LEU A 122 -0.68 15.86 2.21
CA LEU A 122 -0.35 17.16 1.62
C LEU A 122 -0.73 17.26 0.14
N THR A 123 -0.76 16.13 -0.57
CA THR A 123 -1.04 16.06 -2.01
C THR A 123 -2.28 16.84 -2.45
N PRO A 124 -3.46 16.78 -1.75
CA PRO A 124 -4.62 17.55 -2.16
C PRO A 124 -4.40 19.06 -2.19
N ARG A 125 -3.54 19.59 -1.30
CA ARG A 125 -3.22 21.04 -1.25
C ARG A 125 -2.50 21.51 -2.50
N PHE A 126 -1.69 20.64 -3.11
CA PHE A 126 -0.92 20.96 -4.31
C PHE A 126 -1.73 20.75 -5.58
N ILE A 127 -2.56 19.68 -5.61
CA ILE A 127 -3.34 19.29 -6.80
C ILE A 127 -4.54 20.21 -7.00
N HIS A 128 -5.22 20.65 -5.93
CA HIS A 128 -6.37 21.54 -6.01
C HIS A 128 -6.02 23.02 -6.17
N ARG A 129 -4.73 23.38 -6.17
CA ARG A 129 -4.30 24.78 -6.31
C ARG A 129 -4.61 25.36 -7.69
N ASP A 130 -4.65 24.53 -8.72
CA ASP A 130 -5.05 24.93 -10.07
C ASP A 130 -6.49 24.48 -10.36
N GLN A 131 -7.47 25.33 -10.03
CA GLN A 131 -8.90 25.08 -10.30
C GLN A 131 -9.23 25.04 -11.81
N SER A 132 -8.32 25.46 -12.68
CA SER A 132 -8.52 25.48 -14.13
C SER A 132 -8.36 24.10 -14.77
N ARG A 133 -7.77 23.12 -14.08
CA ARG A 133 -7.53 21.76 -14.59
C ARG A 133 -8.11 20.71 -13.65
N PRO A 134 -9.31 20.17 -13.94
CA PRO A 134 -9.88 19.11 -13.12
C PRO A 134 -8.96 17.88 -13.16
N VAL A 135 -8.75 17.27 -12.00
CA VAL A 135 -8.03 16.00 -11.89
C VAL A 135 -8.76 14.95 -12.70
N SER A 136 -8.09 14.36 -13.66
CA SER A 136 -8.65 13.37 -14.58
C SER A 136 -7.91 12.02 -14.45
N GLY A 137 -8.50 10.95 -14.99
CA GLY A 137 -7.86 9.65 -15.10
C GLY A 137 -6.49 9.75 -15.81
N ARG A 138 -6.38 10.60 -16.84
CA ARG A 138 -5.10 10.83 -17.55
C ARG A 138 -3.99 11.36 -16.64
N THR A 139 -4.33 12.20 -15.67
CA THR A 139 -3.37 12.67 -14.66
C THR A 139 -2.85 11.52 -13.82
N ALA A 140 -3.75 10.63 -13.35
CA ALA A 140 -3.35 9.44 -12.59
C ALA A 140 -2.50 8.48 -13.44
N MET A 141 -2.87 8.27 -14.71
CA MET A 141 -2.09 7.45 -15.68
C MET A 141 -0.66 8.00 -15.85
N GLY A 142 -0.50 9.30 -16.04
CA GLY A 142 0.82 9.93 -16.18
C GLY A 142 1.71 9.73 -14.94
N TRP A 143 1.16 9.89 -13.75
CA TRP A 143 1.87 9.64 -12.50
C TRP A 143 2.19 8.15 -12.29
N ALA A 144 1.30 7.23 -12.70
CA ALA A 144 1.57 5.79 -12.65
C ALA A 144 2.67 5.40 -13.64
N ALA A 145 2.67 5.95 -14.86
CA ALA A 145 3.71 5.73 -15.85
C ALA A 145 5.08 6.23 -15.34
N ALA A 146 5.14 7.43 -14.74
CA ALA A 146 6.37 7.92 -14.12
C ALA A 146 6.85 7.02 -12.97
N LEU A 147 5.93 6.53 -12.15
CA LEU A 147 6.23 5.63 -11.04
C LEU A 147 6.79 4.29 -11.52
N THR A 148 6.41 3.80 -12.71
CA THR A 148 6.89 2.55 -13.32
C THR A 148 8.41 2.53 -13.49
N LEU A 149 9.02 3.69 -13.76
CA LEU A 149 10.47 3.79 -13.99
C LEU A 149 11.29 3.57 -12.71
N VAL A 150 10.75 3.92 -11.54
CA VAL A 150 11.51 3.89 -10.28
C VAL A 150 11.94 2.49 -9.89
N PRO A 151 11.05 1.50 -9.74
CA PRO A 151 11.49 0.14 -9.38
C PRO A 151 12.30 -0.53 -10.49
N ALA A 152 12.06 -0.18 -11.78
CA ALA A 152 12.90 -0.67 -12.88
C ALA A 152 14.35 -0.17 -12.75
N LEU A 153 14.53 1.13 -12.46
CA LEU A 153 15.86 1.72 -12.27
C LEU A 153 16.57 1.16 -11.03
N ILE A 154 15.84 0.96 -9.92
CA ILE A 154 16.41 0.32 -8.73
C ILE A 154 16.85 -1.12 -9.08
N ALA A 155 16.00 -1.90 -9.74
CA ALA A 155 16.33 -3.27 -10.14
C ALA A 155 17.57 -3.31 -11.03
N LEU A 156 17.68 -2.41 -12.01
CA LEU A 156 18.84 -2.29 -12.89
C LEU A 156 20.09 -1.93 -12.10
N ALA A 157 19.99 -1.00 -11.17
CA ALA A 157 21.13 -0.57 -10.37
C ALA A 157 21.66 -1.67 -9.44
N LEU A 158 20.78 -2.51 -8.88
CA LEU A 158 21.18 -3.67 -8.10
C LEU A 158 22.01 -4.69 -8.90
N THR A 159 21.88 -4.71 -10.24
CA THR A 159 22.71 -5.58 -11.10
C THR A 159 24.10 -5.00 -11.39
N GLN A 160 24.34 -3.72 -11.13
CA GLN A 160 25.59 -3.01 -11.48
C GLN A 160 26.59 -2.93 -10.31
N ASN A 161 26.37 -3.65 -9.19
CA ASN A 161 27.20 -3.59 -7.98
C ASN A 161 27.47 -2.16 -7.47
N LEU A 162 26.52 -1.24 -7.67
CA LEU A 162 26.56 0.11 -7.11
C LEU A 162 26.32 0.04 -5.59
N PRO A 163 26.70 1.07 -4.80
CA PRO A 163 26.49 1.05 -3.34
C PRO A 163 25.02 0.90 -2.99
N ASP A 164 24.64 -0.35 -2.73
CA ASP A 164 23.26 -0.85 -2.67
C ASP A 164 22.37 -0.11 -1.69
N SER A 165 22.90 0.31 -0.54
CA SER A 165 22.09 0.91 0.52
C SER A 165 21.55 2.30 0.18
N LEU A 166 22.40 3.22 -0.30
CA LEU A 166 21.99 4.60 -0.63
C LEU A 166 21.05 4.64 -1.82
N LEU A 167 21.36 3.84 -2.84
CA LEU A 167 20.56 3.79 -4.07
C LEU A 167 19.20 3.13 -3.82
N LEU A 168 19.19 2.04 -3.05
CA LEU A 168 17.94 1.38 -2.65
C LEU A 168 17.08 2.31 -1.80
N ILE A 169 17.64 2.88 -0.72
CA ILE A 169 16.89 3.76 0.20
C ILE A 169 16.40 5.00 -0.54
N GLY A 170 17.28 5.67 -1.30
CA GLY A 170 16.92 6.86 -2.08
C GLY A 170 15.84 6.58 -3.12
N GLY A 171 15.98 5.49 -3.88
CA GLY A 171 14.98 5.05 -4.85
C GLY A 171 13.62 4.72 -4.21
N LEU A 172 13.64 4.04 -3.05
CA LEU A 172 12.42 3.72 -2.32
C LEU A 172 11.74 4.96 -1.73
N LEU A 173 12.49 5.99 -1.34
CA LEU A 173 11.92 7.28 -0.92
C LEU A 173 11.24 7.99 -2.10
N VAL A 174 11.88 8.03 -3.26
CA VAL A 174 11.28 8.57 -4.49
C VAL A 174 10.01 7.78 -4.86
N PHE A 175 10.08 6.44 -4.82
CA PHE A 175 8.90 5.60 -5.00
C PHE A 175 7.78 5.99 -4.04
N GLY A 176 8.09 6.18 -2.75
CA GLY A 176 7.13 6.55 -1.71
C GLY A 176 6.39 7.85 -2.02
N VAL A 177 7.10 8.87 -2.48
CA VAL A 177 6.53 10.17 -2.86
C VAL A 177 5.59 10.02 -4.07
N LEU A 178 6.05 9.41 -5.15
CA LEU A 178 5.26 9.23 -6.37
C LEU A 178 4.04 8.32 -6.13
N PHE A 179 4.21 7.27 -5.33
CA PHE A 179 3.14 6.37 -4.93
C PHE A 179 2.09 7.08 -4.05
N ALA A 180 2.53 7.97 -3.13
CA ALA A 180 1.63 8.74 -2.28
C ALA A 180 0.75 9.68 -3.12
N ILE A 181 1.34 10.37 -4.11
CA ILE A 181 0.62 11.24 -5.04
C ILE A 181 -0.41 10.42 -5.81
N ASN A 182 0.00 9.31 -6.42
CA ASN A 182 -0.88 8.44 -7.20
C ASN A 182 -2.03 7.87 -6.35
N SER A 183 -1.72 7.41 -5.14
CA SER A 183 -2.72 6.90 -4.20
C SER A 183 -3.74 7.97 -3.79
N SER A 184 -3.30 9.22 -3.65
CA SER A 184 -4.20 10.36 -3.36
C SER A 184 -5.11 10.68 -4.55
N LEU A 185 -4.55 10.71 -5.77
CA LEU A 185 -5.32 10.90 -7.02
C LEU A 185 -6.41 9.84 -7.18
N HIS A 186 -6.06 8.57 -7.01
CA HIS A 186 -7.03 7.47 -7.07
C HIS A 186 -8.14 7.61 -6.02
N SER A 187 -7.79 8.07 -4.81
CA SER A 187 -8.78 8.29 -3.73
C SER A 187 -9.71 9.46 -4.02
N TYR A 188 -9.26 10.45 -4.77
CA TYR A 188 -10.11 11.55 -5.26
C TYR A 188 -11.02 11.07 -6.40
N LEU A 189 -10.45 10.36 -7.37
CA LEU A 189 -11.17 9.91 -8.57
C LEU A 189 -12.32 8.94 -8.24
N ILE A 190 -12.14 8.03 -7.27
CA ILE A 190 -13.23 7.10 -6.90
C ILE A 190 -14.46 7.87 -6.39
N VAL A 191 -14.26 8.90 -5.59
CA VAL A 191 -15.38 9.72 -5.09
C VAL A 191 -16.02 10.54 -6.23
N SER A 192 -15.19 10.99 -7.19
CA SER A 192 -15.65 11.74 -8.36
C SER A 192 -16.41 10.89 -9.38
N TYR A 193 -16.06 9.59 -9.52
CA TYR A 193 -16.66 8.67 -10.50
C TYR A 193 -17.81 7.84 -9.94
N ALA A 194 -17.93 7.77 -8.61
CA ALA A 194 -19.00 7.01 -7.96
C ALA A 194 -20.37 7.63 -8.26
N ASP A 195 -21.33 6.76 -8.53
CA ASP A 195 -22.73 7.16 -8.74
C ASP A 195 -23.34 7.67 -7.42
N ARG A 196 -24.06 8.79 -7.46
CA ARG A 196 -24.68 9.41 -6.27
C ARG A 196 -25.62 8.46 -5.53
N GLU A 197 -26.29 7.56 -6.26
CA GLU A 197 -27.23 6.59 -5.66
C GLU A 197 -26.53 5.38 -5.07
N ASN A 198 -25.31 5.03 -5.55
CA ASN A 198 -24.60 3.80 -5.19
C ASN A 198 -23.17 4.06 -4.67
N VAL A 199 -22.86 5.24 -4.15
CA VAL A 199 -21.50 5.63 -3.69
C VAL A 199 -20.89 4.58 -2.76
N SER A 200 -21.65 4.04 -1.82
CA SER A 200 -21.14 3.05 -0.86
C SER A 200 -20.70 1.76 -1.53
N MET A 201 -21.42 1.32 -2.57
CA MET A 201 -21.08 0.08 -3.30
C MET A 201 -19.85 0.28 -4.17
N ASP A 202 -19.76 1.39 -4.91
CA ASP A 202 -18.63 1.72 -5.76
C ASP A 202 -17.33 1.89 -4.95
N VAL A 203 -17.41 2.62 -3.84
CA VAL A 203 -16.30 2.80 -2.92
C VAL A 203 -15.93 1.47 -2.23
N GLY A 204 -16.92 0.65 -1.88
CA GLY A 204 -16.71 -0.69 -1.33
C GLY A 204 -15.97 -1.61 -2.31
N PHE A 205 -16.39 -1.65 -3.58
CA PHE A 205 -15.72 -2.40 -4.65
C PHE A 205 -14.27 -1.94 -4.86
N TYR A 206 -14.04 -0.64 -4.88
CA TYR A 206 -12.71 -0.06 -4.98
C TYR A 206 -11.80 -0.47 -3.80
N TYR A 207 -12.30 -0.46 -2.57
CA TYR A 207 -11.52 -0.91 -1.42
C TYR A 207 -11.31 -2.42 -1.38
N MET A 208 -12.25 -3.21 -1.89
CA MET A 208 -12.09 -4.65 -2.08
C MET A 208 -10.96 -4.94 -3.08
N SER A 209 -10.92 -4.25 -4.21
CA SER A 209 -9.85 -4.34 -5.21
C SER A 209 -8.49 -3.95 -4.62
N ASN A 210 -8.46 -2.91 -3.78
CA ASN A 210 -7.26 -2.53 -3.05
C ASN A 210 -6.77 -3.64 -2.09
N ALA A 211 -7.68 -4.28 -1.37
CA ALA A 211 -7.33 -5.39 -0.46
C ALA A 211 -6.82 -6.61 -1.23
N MET A 212 -7.46 -6.95 -2.36
CA MET A 212 -7.04 -8.03 -3.24
C MET A 212 -5.64 -7.77 -3.83
N GLY A 213 -5.38 -6.54 -4.28
CA GLY A 213 -4.05 -6.15 -4.78
C GLY A 213 -2.97 -6.33 -3.71
N ARG A 214 -3.26 -5.94 -2.47
CA ARG A 214 -2.34 -6.14 -1.35
C ARG A 214 -2.10 -7.62 -1.03
N LEU A 215 -3.13 -8.44 -1.05
CA LEU A 215 -3.02 -9.88 -0.86
C LEU A 215 -2.11 -10.50 -1.94
N LEU A 216 -2.40 -10.23 -3.21
CA LEU A 216 -1.60 -10.71 -4.34
C LEU A 216 -0.14 -10.23 -4.25
N GLY A 217 0.08 -8.95 -3.96
CA GLY A 217 1.42 -8.39 -3.77
C GLY A 217 2.18 -9.06 -2.65
N THR A 218 1.54 -9.30 -1.50
CA THR A 218 2.17 -9.97 -0.35
C THR A 218 2.56 -11.42 -0.66
N VAL A 219 1.66 -12.17 -1.31
CA VAL A 219 1.95 -13.58 -1.71
C VAL A 219 3.10 -13.61 -2.71
N LEU A 220 3.05 -12.75 -3.74
CA LEU A 220 4.13 -12.63 -4.71
C LEU A 220 5.44 -12.18 -4.07
N SER A 221 5.41 -11.30 -3.06
CA SER A 221 6.59 -10.83 -2.34
C SER A 221 7.39 -11.99 -1.75
N GLY A 222 6.74 -12.89 -1.02
CA GLY A 222 7.41 -14.03 -0.41
C GLY A 222 7.92 -15.03 -1.46
N TRP A 223 7.04 -15.39 -2.40
CA TRP A 223 7.39 -16.41 -3.40
C TRP A 223 8.49 -15.95 -4.37
N VAL A 224 8.34 -14.75 -4.94
CA VAL A 224 9.29 -14.23 -5.94
C VAL A 224 10.64 -13.90 -5.28
N PHE A 225 10.62 -13.33 -4.08
CA PHE A 225 11.85 -13.04 -3.35
C PHE A 225 12.65 -14.31 -3.04
N GLN A 226 11.96 -15.35 -2.59
CA GLN A 226 12.62 -16.63 -2.28
C GLN A 226 13.24 -17.30 -3.51
N ALA A 227 12.59 -17.17 -4.68
CA ALA A 227 13.05 -17.81 -5.91
C ALA A 227 14.08 -16.97 -6.70
N TYR A 228 13.91 -15.64 -6.70
CA TYR A 228 14.62 -14.75 -7.64
C TYR A 228 15.17 -13.46 -7.01
N GLY A 229 14.97 -13.25 -5.70
CA GLY A 229 15.48 -12.09 -4.97
C GLY A 229 14.69 -10.79 -5.18
N LEU A 230 15.22 -9.69 -4.58
CA LEU A 230 14.56 -8.37 -4.56
C LEU A 230 14.45 -7.74 -5.96
N GLY A 231 15.46 -7.92 -6.81
CA GLY A 231 15.44 -7.36 -8.17
C GLY A 231 14.24 -7.83 -8.98
N ALA A 232 13.89 -9.12 -8.90
CA ALA A 232 12.71 -9.67 -9.58
C ALA A 232 11.40 -9.11 -9.01
N CYS A 233 11.30 -8.90 -7.69
CA CYS A 233 10.15 -8.25 -7.07
C CYS A 233 9.96 -6.82 -7.62
N LEU A 234 11.05 -6.07 -7.78
CA LEU A 234 11.03 -4.70 -8.32
C LEU A 234 10.65 -4.69 -9.81
N LEU A 235 11.10 -5.64 -10.61
CA LEU A 235 10.68 -5.76 -12.02
C LEU A 235 9.20 -6.08 -12.14
N ILE A 236 8.67 -7.01 -11.33
CA ILE A 236 7.23 -7.31 -11.27
C ILE A 236 6.45 -6.07 -10.81
N SER A 237 6.98 -5.30 -9.86
CA SER A 237 6.41 -4.02 -9.46
C SER A 237 6.26 -3.08 -10.66
N SER A 238 7.29 -2.94 -11.49
CA SER A 238 7.24 -2.11 -12.71
C SER A 238 6.18 -2.59 -13.70
N VAL A 239 6.07 -3.89 -13.93
CA VAL A 239 5.03 -4.46 -14.81
C VAL A 239 3.64 -4.16 -14.28
N LEU A 240 3.40 -4.34 -12.99
CA LEU A 240 2.10 -4.04 -12.35
C LEU A 240 1.76 -2.55 -12.42
N LEU A 241 2.76 -1.66 -12.28
CA LEU A 241 2.57 -0.21 -12.43
C LEU A 241 2.28 0.19 -13.87
N LEU A 242 2.93 -0.46 -14.84
CA LEU A 242 2.61 -0.27 -16.25
C LEU A 242 1.15 -0.65 -16.52
N LEU A 243 0.68 -1.79 -16.02
CA LEU A 243 -0.72 -2.19 -16.12
C LEU A 243 -1.67 -1.21 -15.42
N ALA A 244 -1.25 -0.60 -14.30
CA ALA A 244 -2.04 0.43 -13.63
C ALA A 244 -2.10 1.76 -14.40
N SER A 245 -1.19 1.97 -15.35
CA SER A 245 -1.12 3.18 -16.18
C SER A 245 -1.85 3.06 -17.53
N LEU A 246 -2.46 1.92 -17.83
CA LEU A 246 -3.26 1.66 -19.03
C LEU A 246 -4.74 1.91 -18.76
#